data_7eb1e44468266245f2e27e325df9eccc
#
_entry.id   7eb1e44468266245f2e27e325df9eccc
#
_cell.length_a   1.000
_cell.length_b   1.000
_cell.length_c   1.000
_cell.angle_alpha   90.00
_cell.angle_beta   90.00
_cell.angle_gamma   90.00
#
_symmetry.space_group_name_H-M   'P 1'
#
loop_
_entity.id
_entity.type
_entity.pdbx_description
1 polymer ?
#
loop_
_entity_poly.entity_id
_entity_poly.type
_entity_poly.pdbx_seq_one_letter_code
_entity_poly.pdbx_strand_id
1 'polypeptide(L)'
;MMETIKKTELSLYIDGSKIIFEYYGDINYAKKIVLFCHGFPGSSRLVLLGNNLKNSAISLVEINYRGDKKSEGKFSFLGSIKDIRTVASYLKEKYKVPLHALGYSMGGFYVTNLINKEPDIFDQITLLNPVVDTMSLFSNKLLMDQLWEHAKNILSLKPTEDYKEEISEVTGKLNPLGFAENLKNKITIIQSTKDEVLAPELAKKFYNLLRCEKNYREVVNARHDLMGDEKELIDAILDTSL
;
A
#
# COMPACT_ATOMS: atom_id res chain seq x y z
N MET A 1 -0.29 -26.76 -16.61
CA MET A 1 -1.25 -25.66 -16.50
C MET A 1 -1.21 -25.14 -15.08
N MET A 2 -0.79 -23.90 -14.83
CA MET A 2 -0.92 -23.29 -13.51
C MET A 2 -2.42 -23.08 -13.25
N GLU A 3 -2.97 -23.76 -12.25
CA GLU A 3 -4.32 -23.47 -11.77
C GLU A 3 -4.38 -22.00 -11.31
N THR A 4 -5.20 -21.23 -11.97
CA THR A 4 -5.48 -19.84 -11.56
C THR A 4 -6.11 -19.87 -10.19
N ILE A 5 -5.50 -19.19 -9.20
CA ILE A 5 -6.10 -19.09 -7.86
C ILE A 5 -7.44 -18.39 -7.97
N LYS A 6 -8.45 -18.97 -7.37
CA LYS A 6 -9.78 -18.37 -7.28
C LYS A 6 -9.68 -17.07 -6.48
N LYS A 7 -9.95 -15.97 -7.13
CA LYS A 7 -10.09 -14.64 -6.54
C LYS A 7 -11.54 -14.46 -6.10
N THR A 8 -11.75 -14.09 -4.86
CA THR A 8 -13.09 -13.83 -4.32
C THR A 8 -13.23 -12.35 -4.00
N GLU A 9 -14.36 -11.77 -4.40
CA GLU A 9 -14.66 -10.36 -4.23
C GLU A 9 -15.57 -10.13 -3.03
N LEU A 10 -15.25 -9.10 -2.26
CA LEU A 10 -16.08 -8.55 -1.19
C LEU A 10 -16.23 -7.05 -1.40
N SER A 11 -17.25 -6.45 -0.78
CA SER A 11 -17.47 -5.01 -0.87
C SER A 11 -18.01 -4.43 0.43
N LEU A 12 -17.69 -3.15 0.67
CA LEU A 12 -18.24 -2.32 1.72
C LEU A 12 -18.74 -1.00 1.13
N TYR A 13 -19.74 -0.40 1.76
CA TYR A 13 -20.16 0.96 1.44
C TYR A 13 -19.44 1.95 2.36
N ILE A 14 -18.69 2.87 1.75
CA ILE A 14 -17.90 3.90 2.44
C ILE A 14 -18.29 5.26 1.85
N ASP A 15 -18.87 6.15 2.65
CA ASP A 15 -19.39 7.46 2.20
C ASP A 15 -20.35 7.34 1.00
N GLY A 16 -21.17 6.30 0.97
CA GLY A 16 -22.13 6.06 -0.11
C GLY A 16 -21.55 5.43 -1.38
N SER A 17 -20.23 5.21 -1.43
CA SER A 17 -19.56 4.52 -2.55
C SER A 17 -19.28 3.07 -2.22
N LYS A 18 -19.54 2.16 -3.15
CA LYS A 18 -19.20 0.74 -3.03
C LYS A 18 -17.71 0.57 -3.27
N ILE A 19 -16.97 0.15 -2.24
CA ILE A 19 -15.54 -0.15 -2.29
C ILE A 19 -15.36 -1.66 -2.34
N ILE A 20 -14.63 -2.11 -3.36
CA ILE A 20 -14.37 -3.52 -3.61
C ILE A 20 -12.98 -3.88 -3.12
N PHE A 21 -12.87 -5.03 -2.49
CA PHE A 21 -11.60 -5.66 -2.17
C PHE A 21 -11.66 -7.15 -2.49
N GLU A 22 -10.54 -7.70 -2.87
CA GLU A 22 -10.45 -9.04 -3.40
C GLU A 22 -9.44 -9.84 -2.57
N TYR A 23 -9.69 -11.11 -2.36
CA TYR A 23 -8.75 -11.95 -1.64
C TYR A 23 -8.41 -13.24 -2.40
N TYR A 24 -7.22 -13.70 -2.14
CA TYR A 24 -6.67 -14.95 -2.67
C TYR A 24 -6.58 -15.97 -1.54
N GLY A 25 -6.94 -17.22 -1.84
CA GLY A 25 -7.00 -18.30 -0.86
C GLY A 25 -8.33 -18.36 -0.13
N ASP A 26 -8.39 -19.14 0.97
CA ASP A 26 -9.58 -19.23 1.82
C ASP A 26 -9.39 -18.39 3.08
N ILE A 27 -9.97 -17.21 3.06
CA ILE A 27 -9.82 -16.23 4.15
C ILE A 27 -10.42 -16.74 5.48
N ASN A 28 -11.35 -17.69 5.45
CA ASN A 28 -11.98 -18.23 6.67
C ASN A 28 -11.04 -19.17 7.44
N TYR A 29 -10.05 -19.74 6.77
CA TYR A 29 -9.04 -20.61 7.38
C TYR A 29 -7.67 -19.93 7.51
N ALA A 30 -7.58 -18.65 7.14
CA ALA A 30 -6.35 -17.90 7.28
C ALA A 30 -5.99 -17.74 8.77
N LYS A 31 -4.71 -17.98 9.08
CA LYS A 31 -4.12 -17.64 10.39
C LYS A 31 -3.59 -16.22 10.44
N LYS A 32 -3.49 -15.57 9.29
CA LYS A 32 -3.02 -14.22 9.09
C LYS A 32 -3.60 -13.64 7.80
N ILE A 33 -3.94 -12.37 7.82
CA ILE A 33 -4.38 -11.63 6.64
C ILE A 33 -3.32 -10.57 6.32
N VAL A 34 -2.92 -10.51 5.05
CA VAL A 34 -2.08 -9.42 4.51
C VAL A 34 -2.98 -8.50 3.67
N LEU A 35 -3.18 -7.26 4.13
CA LEU A 35 -3.87 -6.24 3.35
C LEU A 35 -2.86 -5.48 2.49
N PHE A 36 -2.96 -5.67 1.19
CA PHE A 36 -2.14 -4.96 0.23
C PHE A 36 -2.76 -3.62 -0.15
N CYS A 37 -1.99 -2.58 0.10
CA CYS A 37 -2.29 -1.20 -0.21
C CYS A 37 -1.38 -0.79 -1.38
N HIS A 38 -1.94 -0.78 -2.60
CA HIS A 38 -1.18 -0.50 -3.82
C HIS A 38 -0.84 0.99 -3.98
N GLY A 39 0.04 1.29 -4.96
CA GLY A 39 0.47 2.65 -5.30
C GLY A 39 -0.52 3.44 -6.14
N PHE A 40 -0.12 4.65 -6.50
CA PHE A 40 -0.84 5.52 -7.45
C PHE A 40 -0.11 5.48 -8.82
N PRO A 41 -0.84 5.41 -9.92
CA PRO A 41 -2.30 5.43 -10.05
C PRO A 41 -2.99 4.07 -9.87
N GLY A 42 -2.27 3.06 -9.52
CA GLY A 42 -2.75 1.71 -9.30
C GLY A 42 -2.04 0.73 -10.21
N SER A 43 -1.73 -0.43 -9.70
CA SER A 43 -1.42 -1.65 -10.47
C SER A 43 -1.46 -2.83 -9.53
N SER A 44 -2.17 -3.84 -9.93
CA SER A 44 -2.13 -5.11 -9.25
C SER A 44 -1.15 -6.02 -9.96
N ARG A 45 0.01 -6.23 -9.37
CA ARG A 45 0.93 -7.32 -9.76
C ARG A 45 0.99 -8.43 -8.72
N LEU A 46 0.06 -8.39 -7.78
CA LEU A 46 0.00 -9.34 -6.67
C LEU A 46 -0.47 -10.75 -7.04
N VAL A 47 -0.88 -10.98 -8.28
CA VAL A 47 -1.19 -12.35 -8.74
C VAL A 47 -0.04 -13.29 -8.45
N LEU A 48 1.21 -12.82 -8.55
CA LEU A 48 2.40 -13.60 -8.22
C LEU A 48 2.52 -13.87 -6.72
N LEU A 49 2.29 -12.88 -5.87
CA LEU A 49 2.25 -13.05 -4.42
C LEU A 49 1.14 -14.02 -4.00
N GLY A 50 -0.07 -13.87 -4.54
CA GLY A 50 -1.18 -14.76 -4.28
C GLY A 50 -0.84 -16.22 -4.61
N ASN A 51 -0.17 -16.48 -5.75
CA ASN A 51 0.24 -17.82 -6.15
C ASN A 51 1.25 -18.45 -5.18
N ASN A 52 2.17 -17.66 -4.64
CA ASN A 52 3.18 -18.15 -3.70
C ASN A 52 2.65 -18.35 -2.27
N LEU A 53 1.57 -17.65 -1.91
CA LEU A 53 0.91 -17.81 -0.62
C LEU A 53 -0.14 -18.93 -0.59
N LYS A 54 -0.45 -19.57 -1.73
CA LYS A 54 -1.49 -20.59 -1.89
C LYS A 54 -1.42 -21.75 -0.87
N ASN A 55 -0.21 -22.13 -0.46
CA ASN A 55 0.02 -23.22 0.49
C ASN A 55 0.34 -22.73 1.91
N SER A 56 0.29 -21.42 2.13
CA SER A 56 0.44 -20.83 3.46
C SER A 56 -0.94 -20.58 4.09
N ALA A 57 -0.99 -20.59 5.40
CA ALA A 57 -2.20 -20.19 6.13
C ALA A 57 -2.38 -18.66 6.14
N ILE A 58 -2.02 -17.98 5.05
CA ILE A 58 -2.09 -16.53 4.86
C ILE A 58 -3.08 -16.23 3.75
N SER A 59 -4.01 -15.30 3.99
CA SER A 59 -4.86 -14.74 2.94
C SER A 59 -4.34 -13.37 2.54
N LEU A 60 -4.16 -13.17 1.25
CA LEU A 60 -3.81 -11.87 0.69
C LEU A 60 -5.09 -11.16 0.26
N VAL A 61 -5.32 -9.96 0.79
CA VAL A 61 -6.44 -9.08 0.45
C VAL A 61 -5.91 -7.87 -0.29
N GLU A 62 -6.45 -7.60 -1.47
CA GLU A 62 -6.15 -6.42 -2.28
C GLU A 62 -7.33 -5.46 -2.25
N ILE A 63 -7.09 -4.21 -1.88
CA ILE A 63 -8.12 -3.18 -1.90
C ILE A 63 -8.10 -2.43 -3.24
N ASN A 64 -9.28 -2.24 -3.83
CA ASN A 64 -9.49 -1.33 -4.95
C ASN A 64 -10.08 -0.03 -4.37
N TYR A 65 -9.28 1.04 -4.33
CA TYR A 65 -9.71 2.31 -3.72
C TYR A 65 -10.88 2.94 -4.48
N ARG A 66 -11.54 3.92 -3.82
CA ARG A 66 -12.56 4.73 -4.50
C ARG A 66 -12.04 5.31 -5.81
N GLY A 67 -12.87 5.25 -6.84
CA GLY A 67 -12.50 5.69 -8.17
C GLY A 67 -11.65 4.71 -8.97
N ASP A 68 -11.21 3.58 -8.42
CA ASP A 68 -10.66 2.48 -9.20
C ASP A 68 -11.74 1.85 -10.09
N LYS A 69 -11.35 1.15 -11.18
CA LYS A 69 -12.29 0.55 -12.15
C LYS A 69 -13.34 -0.38 -11.52
N LYS A 70 -13.04 -0.98 -10.36
CA LYS A 70 -13.94 -1.90 -9.66
C LYS A 70 -14.76 -1.22 -8.58
N SER A 71 -14.24 -0.14 -8.00
CA SER A 71 -14.90 0.59 -6.92
C SER A 71 -15.59 1.85 -7.44
N GLU A 72 -16.67 2.21 -6.76
CA GLU A 72 -17.39 3.44 -7.07
C GLU A 72 -16.67 4.69 -6.54
N GLY A 73 -17.25 5.86 -6.87
CA GLY A 73 -16.78 7.16 -6.40
C GLY A 73 -15.72 7.79 -7.30
N LYS A 74 -15.05 8.80 -6.74
CA LYS A 74 -13.95 9.52 -7.40
C LYS A 74 -12.66 9.30 -6.60
N PHE A 75 -11.55 9.12 -7.31
CA PHE A 75 -10.25 8.97 -6.67
C PHE A 75 -9.95 10.14 -5.73
N SER A 76 -9.33 9.82 -4.60
CA SER A 76 -8.89 10.79 -3.59
C SER A 76 -7.76 10.16 -2.77
N PHE A 77 -6.64 10.86 -2.59
CA PHE A 77 -5.55 10.39 -1.72
C PHE A 77 -6.03 10.22 -0.28
N LEU A 78 -6.77 11.20 0.24
CA LEU A 78 -7.34 11.15 1.59
C LEU A 78 -8.45 10.10 1.70
N GLY A 79 -9.24 9.97 0.63
CA GLY A 79 -10.26 8.95 0.51
C GLY A 79 -9.68 7.54 0.56
N SER A 80 -8.52 7.30 -0.10
CA SER A 80 -7.83 6.01 -0.08
C SER A 80 -7.39 5.62 1.33
N ILE A 81 -6.92 6.57 2.16
CA ILE A 81 -6.60 6.31 3.58
C ILE A 81 -7.86 5.85 4.33
N LYS A 82 -9.01 6.50 4.08
CA LYS A 82 -10.28 6.14 4.71
C LYS A 82 -10.78 4.76 4.25
N ASP A 83 -10.61 4.44 2.97
CA ASP A 83 -10.97 3.15 2.41
C ASP A 83 -10.15 2.03 3.07
N ILE A 84 -8.82 2.20 3.17
CA ILE A 84 -7.93 1.26 3.87
C ILE A 84 -8.37 1.08 5.32
N ARG A 85 -8.61 2.17 6.03
CA ARG A 85 -9.07 2.14 7.43
C ARG A 85 -10.31 1.29 7.60
N THR A 86 -11.32 1.54 6.77
CA THR A 86 -12.62 0.85 6.89
C THR A 86 -12.50 -0.63 6.54
N VAL A 87 -11.76 -0.98 5.48
CA VAL A 87 -11.50 -2.37 5.11
C VAL A 87 -10.68 -3.08 6.18
N ALA A 88 -9.63 -2.45 6.71
CA ALA A 88 -8.81 -3.02 7.78
C ALA A 88 -9.62 -3.31 9.05
N SER A 89 -10.45 -2.34 9.49
CA SER A 89 -11.35 -2.52 10.64
C SER A 89 -12.33 -3.68 10.43
N TYR A 90 -12.94 -3.76 9.25
CA TYR A 90 -13.84 -4.86 8.89
C TYR A 90 -13.12 -6.23 8.94
N LEU A 91 -11.93 -6.34 8.36
CA LEU A 91 -11.16 -7.57 8.34
C LEU A 91 -10.79 -8.01 9.76
N LYS A 92 -10.32 -7.08 10.59
CA LYS A 92 -9.91 -7.33 11.97
C LYS A 92 -11.08 -7.79 12.84
N GLU A 93 -12.23 -7.12 12.72
CA GLU A 93 -13.45 -7.48 13.47
C GLU A 93 -14.01 -8.82 13.05
N LYS A 94 -14.09 -9.07 11.74
CA LYS A 94 -14.73 -10.27 11.20
C LYS A 94 -13.91 -11.53 11.39
N TYR A 95 -12.60 -11.48 11.10
CA TYR A 95 -11.77 -12.69 11.07
C TYR A 95 -10.96 -12.92 12.33
N LYS A 96 -10.70 -11.87 13.12
CA LYS A 96 -10.01 -11.97 14.43
C LYS A 96 -8.67 -12.69 14.38
N VAL A 97 -7.93 -12.51 13.28
CA VAL A 97 -6.57 -12.99 13.07
C VAL A 97 -5.64 -11.80 12.88
N PRO A 98 -4.33 -11.95 13.07
CA PRO A 98 -3.37 -10.87 12.83
C PRO A 98 -3.53 -10.25 11.44
N LEU A 99 -3.58 -8.92 11.38
CA LEU A 99 -3.69 -8.13 10.16
C LEU A 99 -2.39 -7.40 9.88
N HIS A 100 -1.77 -7.75 8.74
CA HIS A 100 -0.54 -7.16 8.27
C HIS A 100 -0.83 -6.18 7.13
N ALA A 101 -0.33 -4.94 7.22
CA ALA A 101 -0.35 -3.99 6.11
C ALA A 101 0.89 -4.16 5.24
N LEU A 102 0.69 -4.33 3.93
CA LEU A 102 1.73 -4.23 2.92
C LEU A 102 1.48 -3.00 2.06
N GLY A 103 2.21 -1.91 2.32
CA GLY A 103 2.08 -0.65 1.61
C GLY A 103 3.13 -0.52 0.50
N TYR A 104 2.70 -0.51 -0.77
CA TYR A 104 3.59 -0.34 -1.92
C TYR A 104 3.51 1.08 -2.49
N SER A 105 4.68 1.71 -2.71
CA SER A 105 4.75 3.03 -3.34
C SER A 105 3.86 4.05 -2.60
N MET A 106 2.87 4.67 -3.24
CA MET A 106 1.88 5.55 -2.60
C MET A 106 1.06 4.82 -1.51
N GLY A 107 0.90 3.50 -1.59
CA GLY A 107 0.30 2.70 -0.52
C GLY A 107 1.08 2.80 0.80
N GLY A 108 2.40 2.98 0.71
CA GLY A 108 3.25 3.27 1.88
C GLY A 108 2.88 4.59 2.56
N PHE A 109 2.62 5.63 1.78
CA PHE A 109 2.11 6.91 2.28
C PHE A 109 0.75 6.75 2.99
N TYR A 110 -0.18 6.00 2.40
CA TYR A 110 -1.50 5.76 3.00
C TYR A 110 -1.37 5.04 4.35
N VAL A 111 -0.60 3.94 4.36
CA VAL A 111 -0.40 3.13 5.58
C VAL A 111 0.27 3.95 6.68
N THR A 112 1.34 4.70 6.38
CA THR A 112 2.05 5.51 7.39
C THR A 112 1.17 6.60 7.99
N ASN A 113 0.32 7.25 7.18
CA ASN A 113 -0.63 8.24 7.67
C ASN A 113 -1.73 7.61 8.54
N LEU A 114 -2.17 6.40 8.19
CA LEU A 114 -3.19 5.70 8.97
C LEU A 114 -2.63 5.29 10.35
N ILE A 115 -1.46 4.67 10.42
CA ILE A 115 -0.86 4.23 11.69
C ILE A 115 -0.38 5.38 12.57
N ASN A 116 -0.07 6.54 11.99
CA ASN A 116 0.22 7.75 12.77
C ASN A 116 -0.99 8.21 13.60
N LYS A 117 -2.21 7.94 13.12
CA LYS A 117 -3.47 8.29 13.81
C LYS A 117 -4.02 7.13 14.63
N GLU A 118 -3.92 5.92 14.11
CA GLU A 118 -4.49 4.69 14.65
C GLU A 118 -3.42 3.58 14.68
N PRO A 119 -2.49 3.62 15.65
CA PRO A 119 -1.35 2.70 15.66
C PRO A 119 -1.75 1.22 15.82
N ASP A 120 -2.91 0.94 16.43
CA ASP A 120 -3.36 -0.42 16.72
C ASP A 120 -4.16 -1.07 15.57
N ILE A 121 -4.29 -0.37 14.43
CA ILE A 121 -5.09 -0.88 13.31
C ILE A 121 -4.44 -2.09 12.62
N PHE A 122 -3.11 -2.14 12.59
CA PHE A 122 -2.35 -3.26 12.04
C PHE A 122 -1.42 -3.86 13.09
N ASP A 123 -1.26 -5.19 13.06
CA ASP A 123 -0.37 -5.92 13.94
C ASP A 123 1.07 -5.94 13.41
N GLN A 124 1.24 -5.83 12.08
CA GLN A 124 2.54 -5.75 11.40
C GLN A 124 2.46 -4.81 10.20
N ILE A 125 3.60 -4.22 9.84
CA ILE A 125 3.69 -3.28 8.72
C ILE A 125 4.94 -3.55 7.91
N THR A 126 4.74 -3.73 6.61
CA THR A 126 5.80 -3.75 5.60
C THR A 126 5.55 -2.64 4.59
N LEU A 127 6.55 -1.84 4.35
CA LEU A 127 6.55 -0.77 3.36
C LEU A 127 7.52 -1.15 2.25
N LEU A 128 6.99 -1.25 1.03
CA LEU A 128 7.74 -1.66 -0.16
C LEU A 128 7.90 -0.47 -1.10
N ASN A 129 9.16 -0.08 -1.37
CA ASN A 129 9.47 1.11 -2.18
C ASN A 129 8.53 2.29 -1.84
N PRO A 130 8.42 2.69 -0.55
CA PRO A 130 7.33 3.54 -0.10
C PRO A 130 7.53 5.01 -0.50
N VAL A 131 6.43 5.69 -0.81
CA VAL A 131 6.40 7.15 -0.82
C VAL A 131 6.45 7.64 0.62
N VAL A 132 7.59 8.17 1.02
CA VAL A 132 7.83 8.73 2.37
C VAL A 132 8.13 10.23 2.35
N ASP A 133 8.41 10.79 1.17
CA ASP A 133 8.55 12.22 0.92
C ASP A 133 7.63 12.64 -0.23
N THR A 134 6.43 13.01 0.13
CA THR A 134 5.42 13.45 -0.84
C THR A 134 5.79 14.79 -1.48
N MET A 135 6.50 15.67 -0.77
CA MET A 135 6.93 16.94 -1.35
C MET A 135 7.92 16.71 -2.50
N SER A 136 8.89 15.82 -2.31
CA SER A 136 9.84 15.44 -3.37
C SER A 136 9.11 14.83 -4.57
N LEU A 137 8.18 13.90 -4.34
CA LEU A 137 7.40 13.26 -5.40
C LEU A 137 6.60 14.29 -6.22
N PHE A 138 5.77 15.11 -5.56
CA PHE A 138 4.90 16.08 -6.24
C PHE A 138 5.65 17.26 -6.87
N SER A 139 6.89 17.52 -6.44
CA SER A 139 7.77 18.52 -7.07
C SER A 139 8.39 18.02 -8.39
N ASN A 140 8.42 16.70 -8.62
CA ASN A 140 8.87 16.13 -9.90
C ASN A 140 7.75 16.23 -10.95
N LYS A 141 7.66 17.39 -11.60
CA LYS A 141 6.58 17.69 -12.53
C LYS A 141 6.48 16.67 -13.66
N LEU A 142 7.61 16.26 -14.25
CA LEU A 142 7.62 15.32 -15.37
C LEU A 142 7.03 13.97 -14.96
N LEU A 143 7.44 13.43 -13.83
CA LEU A 143 6.93 12.18 -13.29
C LEU A 143 5.43 12.30 -12.96
N MET A 144 5.03 13.40 -12.30
CA MET A 144 3.62 13.60 -11.94
C MET A 144 2.72 13.75 -13.16
N ASP A 145 3.17 14.47 -14.20
CA ASP A 145 2.41 14.57 -15.47
C ASP A 145 2.20 13.18 -16.09
N GLN A 146 3.22 12.33 -16.10
CA GLN A 146 3.12 10.94 -16.60
C GLN A 146 2.16 10.09 -15.74
N LEU A 147 2.25 10.19 -14.42
CA LEU A 147 1.37 9.46 -13.49
C LEU A 147 -0.10 9.90 -13.65
N TRP A 148 -0.36 11.20 -13.76
CA TRP A 148 -1.72 11.71 -13.97
C TRP A 148 -2.27 11.31 -15.35
N GLU A 149 -1.46 11.32 -16.39
CA GLU A 149 -1.89 10.87 -17.72
C GLU A 149 -2.27 9.38 -17.72
N HIS A 150 -1.50 8.56 -17.01
CA HIS A 150 -1.84 7.16 -16.80
C HIS A 150 -3.11 7.01 -15.95
N ALA A 151 -3.25 7.80 -14.89
CA ALA A 151 -4.41 7.79 -14.00
C ALA A 151 -5.74 8.03 -14.73
N LYS A 152 -5.77 8.94 -15.72
CA LYS A 152 -6.97 9.21 -16.54
C LYS A 152 -7.55 7.96 -17.23
N ASN A 153 -6.71 6.98 -17.50
CA ASN A 153 -7.12 5.75 -18.20
C ASN A 153 -7.66 4.67 -17.26
N ILE A 154 -7.34 4.76 -15.95
CA ILE A 154 -7.62 3.69 -15.00
C ILE A 154 -8.44 4.12 -13.80
N LEU A 155 -8.49 5.43 -13.51
CA LEU A 155 -9.22 5.98 -12.36
C LEU A 155 -10.38 6.88 -12.79
N SER A 156 -11.44 6.90 -12.01
CA SER A 156 -12.50 7.91 -12.08
C SER A 156 -12.06 9.15 -11.32
N LEU A 157 -11.50 10.14 -12.04
CA LEU A 157 -10.92 11.34 -11.44
C LEU A 157 -11.97 12.43 -11.20
N LYS A 158 -11.70 13.30 -10.22
CA LYS A 158 -12.32 14.64 -10.07
C LYS A 158 -11.69 15.60 -11.09
N PRO A 159 -12.28 16.81 -11.32
CA PRO A 159 -11.58 17.91 -11.98
C PRO A 159 -10.21 18.18 -11.32
N THR A 160 -9.22 18.56 -12.11
CA THR A 160 -7.83 18.72 -11.61
C THR A 160 -7.72 19.78 -10.51
N GLU A 161 -8.51 20.83 -10.57
CA GLU A 161 -8.57 21.91 -9.57
C GLU A 161 -9.00 21.42 -8.19
N ASP A 162 -9.84 20.38 -8.12
CA ASP A 162 -10.33 19.81 -6.86
C ASP A 162 -9.24 19.03 -6.08
N TYR A 163 -8.09 18.77 -6.72
CA TYR A 163 -6.95 18.13 -6.05
C TYR A 163 -5.98 19.10 -5.40
N LYS A 164 -6.09 20.42 -5.64
CA LYS A 164 -5.11 21.40 -5.13
C LYS A 164 -5.00 21.40 -3.61
N GLU A 165 -6.15 21.44 -2.93
CA GLU A 165 -6.17 21.41 -1.46
C GLU A 165 -5.69 20.07 -0.93
N GLU A 166 -6.12 18.98 -1.54
CA GLU A 166 -5.71 17.63 -1.14
C GLU A 166 -4.20 17.42 -1.32
N ILE A 167 -3.63 17.88 -2.44
CA ILE A 167 -2.17 17.82 -2.68
C ILE A 167 -1.43 18.69 -1.66
N SER A 168 -1.95 19.87 -1.31
CA SER A 168 -1.36 20.72 -0.27
C SER A 168 -1.32 20.02 1.09
N GLU A 169 -2.37 19.29 1.48
CA GLU A 169 -2.36 18.47 2.70
C GLU A 169 -1.35 17.32 2.62
N VAL A 170 -1.35 16.59 1.49
CA VAL A 170 -0.48 15.44 1.24
C VAL A 170 0.99 15.82 1.26
N THR A 171 1.35 16.96 0.68
CA THR A 171 2.74 17.46 0.65
C THR A 171 3.16 18.20 1.92
N GLY A 172 2.20 18.68 2.70
CA GLY A 172 2.42 19.40 3.96
C GLY A 172 2.34 18.49 5.18
N LYS A 173 1.26 18.63 5.95
CA LYS A 173 1.08 17.96 7.24
C LYS A 173 1.04 16.43 7.18
N LEU A 174 0.71 15.86 6.01
CA LEU A 174 0.64 14.42 5.80
C LEU A 174 1.91 13.82 5.20
N ASN A 175 2.96 14.63 4.98
CA ASN A 175 4.24 14.11 4.50
C ASN A 175 4.89 13.20 5.55
N PRO A 176 5.11 11.88 5.28
CA PRO A 176 5.60 10.93 6.27
C PRO A 176 6.93 11.30 6.93
N LEU A 177 7.83 11.95 6.22
CA LEU A 177 9.09 12.44 6.80
C LEU A 177 8.85 13.40 7.97
N GLY A 178 7.75 14.17 7.94
CA GLY A 178 7.45 15.16 8.96
C GLY A 178 6.98 14.58 10.30
N PHE A 179 6.54 13.31 10.32
CA PHE A 179 6.06 12.66 11.53
C PHE A 179 6.67 11.27 11.80
N ALA A 180 7.72 10.90 11.06
CA ALA A 180 8.38 9.60 11.17
C ALA A 180 8.74 9.23 12.62
N GLU A 181 9.23 10.19 13.41
CA GLU A 181 9.64 9.99 14.81
C GLU A 181 8.46 9.66 15.75
N ASN A 182 7.24 9.96 15.34
CA ASN A 182 6.02 9.72 16.14
C ASN A 182 5.46 8.32 15.96
N LEU A 183 5.87 7.59 14.91
CA LEU A 183 5.39 6.25 14.63
C LEU A 183 5.84 5.27 15.71
N LYS A 184 4.90 4.42 16.16
CA LYS A 184 5.11 3.49 17.28
C LYS A 184 5.17 2.04 16.87
N ASN A 185 4.66 1.73 15.67
CA ASN A 185 4.56 0.37 15.16
C ASN A 185 5.92 -0.20 14.79
N LYS A 186 6.06 -1.52 14.88
CA LYS A 186 7.17 -2.22 14.22
C LYS A 186 7.01 -2.09 12.71
N ILE A 187 8.02 -1.53 12.03
CA ILE A 187 8.00 -1.26 10.59
C ILE A 187 9.18 -1.95 9.90
N THR A 188 8.87 -2.72 8.87
CA THR A 188 9.86 -3.24 7.95
C THR A 188 9.80 -2.45 6.65
N ILE A 189 10.95 -1.94 6.18
CA ILE A 189 11.08 -1.28 4.89
C ILE A 189 11.84 -2.20 3.96
N ILE A 190 11.30 -2.43 2.76
CA ILE A 190 11.94 -3.16 1.66
C ILE A 190 12.15 -2.15 0.54
N GLN A 191 13.40 -1.95 0.13
CA GLN A 191 13.76 -0.91 -0.84
C GLN A 191 14.58 -1.49 -1.99
N SER A 192 14.11 -1.25 -3.21
CA SER A 192 14.85 -1.56 -4.45
C SER A 192 16.02 -0.60 -4.63
N THR A 193 17.22 -1.12 -4.90
CA THR A 193 18.42 -0.26 -5.01
C THR A 193 18.51 0.51 -6.33
N LYS A 194 17.77 0.08 -7.36
CA LYS A 194 17.66 0.77 -8.66
C LYS A 194 16.25 1.31 -8.90
N ASP A 195 15.60 1.78 -7.83
CA ASP A 195 14.30 2.45 -7.93
C ASP A 195 14.45 3.75 -8.73
N GLU A 196 13.86 3.78 -9.93
CA GLU A 196 13.92 4.92 -10.85
C GLU A 196 12.78 5.92 -10.63
N VAL A 197 11.82 5.59 -9.77
CA VAL A 197 10.66 6.43 -9.45
C VAL A 197 10.88 7.22 -8.17
N LEU A 198 11.38 6.54 -7.14
CA LEU A 198 11.62 7.10 -5.81
C LEU A 198 13.09 6.89 -5.42
N ALA A 199 13.80 7.96 -5.14
CA ALA A 199 15.18 7.89 -4.72
C ALA A 199 15.34 7.03 -3.45
N PRO A 200 16.12 5.91 -3.48
CA PRO A 200 16.23 4.98 -2.34
C PRO A 200 16.70 5.67 -1.04
N GLU A 201 17.45 6.77 -1.17
CA GLU A 201 17.95 7.56 -0.06
C GLU A 201 16.81 8.16 0.80
N LEU A 202 15.64 8.43 0.19
CA LEU A 202 14.48 8.95 0.92
C LEU A 202 13.93 7.89 1.88
N ALA A 203 13.81 6.64 1.43
CA ALA A 203 13.40 5.54 2.30
C ALA A 203 14.43 5.31 3.42
N LYS A 204 15.73 5.42 3.13
CA LYS A 204 16.79 5.33 4.14
C LYS A 204 16.73 6.49 5.14
N LYS A 205 16.46 7.71 4.67
CA LYS A 205 16.26 8.88 5.54
C LYS A 205 15.06 8.66 6.47
N PHE A 206 13.93 8.22 5.93
CA PHE A 206 12.74 7.89 6.72
C PHE A 206 13.03 6.81 7.76
N TYR A 207 13.69 5.71 7.36
CA TYR A 207 14.12 4.65 8.28
C TYR A 207 14.95 5.20 9.43
N ASN A 208 15.90 6.08 9.16
CA ASN A 208 16.77 6.67 10.21
C ASN A 208 15.99 7.53 11.22
N LEU A 209 14.91 8.20 10.78
CA LEU A 209 14.05 9.01 11.64
C LEU A 209 13.12 8.18 12.53
N LEU A 210 12.76 6.96 12.15
CA LEU A 210 11.90 6.11 12.97
C LEU A 210 12.53 5.86 14.34
N ARG A 211 11.72 5.96 15.41
CA ARG A 211 12.10 5.66 16.80
C ARG A 211 11.59 4.31 17.30
N CYS A 212 10.69 3.69 16.54
CA CYS A 212 10.11 2.38 16.83
C CYS A 212 11.05 1.23 16.48
N GLU A 213 10.64 -0.01 16.79
CA GLU A 213 11.28 -1.22 16.25
C GLU A 213 11.19 -1.23 14.73
N LYS A 214 12.32 -1.44 14.05
CA LYS A 214 12.41 -1.27 12.60
C LYS A 214 13.41 -2.19 11.94
N ASN A 215 13.10 -2.62 10.73
CA ASN A 215 13.99 -3.37 9.86
C ASN A 215 14.13 -2.68 8.50
N TYR A 216 15.27 -2.82 7.85
CA TYR A 216 15.53 -2.32 6.51
C TYR A 216 16.18 -3.41 5.67
N ARG A 217 15.57 -3.71 4.52
CA ARG A 217 16.08 -4.69 3.56
C ARG A 217 16.22 -4.04 2.20
N GLU A 218 17.33 -4.32 1.54
CA GLU A 218 17.58 -3.88 0.16
C GLU A 218 17.40 -5.05 -0.79
N VAL A 219 16.64 -4.80 -1.89
CA VAL A 219 16.58 -5.72 -3.03
C VAL A 219 17.54 -5.19 -4.08
N VAL A 220 18.71 -5.86 -4.16
CA VAL A 220 19.83 -5.40 -4.97
C VAL A 220 19.50 -5.49 -6.46
N ASN A 221 19.77 -4.41 -7.20
CA ASN A 221 19.49 -4.27 -8.63
C ASN A 221 18.01 -4.26 -9.04
N ALA A 222 17.06 -4.41 -8.11
CA ALA A 222 15.64 -4.33 -8.41
C ALA A 222 15.21 -2.90 -8.76
N ARG A 223 14.19 -2.81 -9.63
CA ARG A 223 13.52 -1.56 -10.03
C ARG A 223 12.33 -1.26 -9.13
N HIS A 224 11.68 -0.10 -9.31
CA HIS A 224 10.52 0.30 -8.53
C HIS A 224 9.39 -0.76 -8.55
N ASP A 225 9.13 -1.33 -9.71
CA ASP A 225 8.05 -2.31 -9.92
C ASP A 225 8.41 -3.76 -9.58
N LEU A 226 9.66 -4.02 -9.18
CA LEU A 226 10.19 -5.34 -8.81
C LEU A 226 10.03 -6.43 -9.89
N MET A 227 9.88 -6.05 -11.14
CA MET A 227 9.81 -7.02 -12.25
C MET A 227 11.12 -7.84 -12.34
N GLY A 228 10.96 -9.15 -12.27
CA GLY A 228 12.07 -10.10 -12.33
C GLY A 228 12.67 -10.47 -10.97
N ASP A 229 12.33 -9.74 -9.90
CA ASP A 229 12.86 -9.94 -8.55
C ASP A 229 11.75 -10.37 -7.55
N GLU A 230 10.63 -10.90 -8.06
CA GLU A 230 9.45 -11.24 -7.26
C GLU A 230 9.75 -12.29 -6.18
N LYS A 231 10.70 -13.18 -6.44
CA LYS A 231 11.10 -14.20 -5.45
C LYS A 231 11.71 -13.58 -4.21
N GLU A 232 12.65 -12.65 -4.39
CA GLU A 232 13.29 -11.95 -3.27
C GLU A 232 12.28 -11.12 -2.46
N LEU A 233 11.31 -10.52 -3.16
CA LEU A 233 10.20 -9.82 -2.53
C LEU A 233 9.35 -10.76 -1.68
N ILE A 234 8.97 -11.92 -2.24
CA ILE A 234 8.15 -12.93 -1.54
C ILE A 234 8.89 -13.42 -0.30
N ASP A 235 10.16 -13.79 -0.45
CA ASP A 235 10.99 -14.24 0.66
C ASP A 235 11.11 -13.14 1.74
N ALA A 236 11.30 -11.88 1.33
CA ALA A 236 11.36 -10.76 2.24
C ALA A 236 10.02 -10.50 2.97
N ILE A 237 8.88 -10.70 2.31
CA ILE A 237 7.55 -10.55 2.93
C ILE A 237 7.24 -11.74 3.84
N LEU A 238 7.59 -12.94 3.45
CA LEU A 238 7.37 -14.15 4.26
C LEU A 238 8.24 -14.13 5.53
N ASP A 239 9.52 -13.74 5.42
CA ASP A 239 10.43 -13.60 6.56
C ASP A 239 10.03 -12.50 7.56
N THR A 240 9.35 -11.45 7.12
CA THR A 240 8.85 -10.39 8.01
C THR A 240 7.56 -10.78 8.71
N SER A 241 7.02 -11.93 8.38
CA SER A 241 5.69 -12.38 8.81
C SER A 241 5.69 -13.26 10.06
N LEU A 242 6.85 -13.50 10.66
CA LEU A 242 6.98 -14.33 11.87
C LEU A 242 7.37 -13.50 13.11
#